data_df2bcfa3e55144f9545447e0972fa416
#
_entry.id   df2bcfa3e55144f9545447e0972fa416
#
_cell.length_a   1.000
_cell.length_b   1.000
_cell.length_c   1.000
_cell.angle_alpha   90.00
_cell.angle_beta   90.00
_cell.angle_gamma   90.00
#
_symmetry.space_group_name_H-M   'P 1'
#
loop_
_entity.id
_entity.type
_entity.pdbx_description
1 polymer ?
#
loop_
_entity_poly.entity_id
_entity_poly.type
_entity_poly.pdbx_seq_one_letter_code
_entity_poly.pdbx_strand_id
1 'polypeptide(L)'
;MEHPAELSVYSFLAKAMAGEASVSKEITDQVATDVGNALDKQFNSKPRGEFRLRMSNVGRPRCQLWFEKNDPEDKTPFPPHFLMNMLLGDIVEAVFKGLLRASGVQFEDNGNITLDLGDNKTIKGEYDLILDGKVDDIKSASPWSYNNKFVNLETLKQGDSFGYIPQLVGYAKGADKDVGGWWVVNKGTGQFKYVNASSIDSEEVLNDITDTYNYLENDEPFERCYEAVNETFYKARTGNKKLTIECGFCSYKHKCWPTLQTIPSLVSKAKEKPIVDYVHIAKEAA
;
A
#
# COMPACT_ATOMS: atom_id res chain seq x y z
N MET A 1 -9.37 5.12 -19.95
CA MET A 1 -10.15 4.33 -18.96
C MET A 1 -9.83 2.87 -19.24
N GLU A 2 -9.42 2.17 -18.21
CA GLU A 2 -8.96 0.78 -18.33
C GLU A 2 -10.03 -0.25 -17.96
N HIS A 3 -11.11 0.18 -17.30
CA HIS A 3 -12.22 -0.68 -16.89
C HIS A 3 -13.59 -0.06 -17.24
N PRO A 4 -14.57 -0.84 -17.77
CA PRO A 4 -15.91 -0.31 -18.12
C PRO A 4 -16.65 0.35 -16.92
N ALA A 5 -16.46 -0.14 -15.72
CA ALA A 5 -17.07 0.42 -14.51
C ALA A 5 -16.59 1.86 -14.20
N GLU A 6 -15.40 2.29 -14.67
CA GLU A 6 -14.98 3.69 -14.56
C GLU A 6 -16.01 4.61 -15.25
N LEU A 7 -16.43 4.25 -16.46
CA LEU A 7 -17.40 5.03 -17.21
C LEU A 7 -18.77 5.05 -16.51
N SER A 8 -19.19 3.92 -15.93
CA SER A 8 -20.44 3.82 -15.18
C SER A 8 -20.44 4.78 -13.99
N VAL A 9 -19.36 4.80 -13.19
CA VAL A 9 -19.24 5.69 -12.03
C VAL A 9 -19.19 7.17 -12.48
N TYR A 10 -18.40 7.52 -13.48
CA TYR A 10 -18.35 8.90 -13.99
C TYR A 10 -19.71 9.35 -14.58
N SER A 11 -20.43 8.46 -15.28
CA SER A 11 -21.77 8.75 -15.78
C SER A 11 -22.77 9.00 -14.66
N PHE A 12 -22.71 8.16 -13.60
CA PHE A 12 -23.54 8.36 -12.42
C PHE A 12 -23.27 9.71 -11.75
N LEU A 13 -22.00 10.05 -11.54
CA LEU A 13 -21.60 11.33 -10.93
C LEU A 13 -22.07 12.52 -11.76
N ALA A 14 -21.95 12.46 -13.08
CA ALA A 14 -22.44 13.52 -13.97
C ALA A 14 -23.94 13.71 -13.87
N LYS A 15 -24.71 12.62 -13.87
CA LYS A 15 -26.18 12.66 -13.69
C LYS A 15 -26.56 13.18 -12.31
N ALA A 16 -25.85 12.76 -11.26
CA ALA A 16 -26.10 13.25 -9.89
C ALA A 16 -25.85 14.76 -9.77
N MET A 17 -24.82 15.29 -10.42
CA MET A 17 -24.56 16.73 -10.49
C MET A 17 -25.66 17.50 -11.25
N ALA A 18 -26.29 16.86 -12.25
CA ALA A 18 -27.42 17.42 -12.98
C ALA A 18 -28.76 17.27 -12.24
N GLY A 19 -28.79 16.60 -11.11
CA GLY A 19 -30.04 16.28 -10.35
C GLY A 19 -30.85 15.13 -10.97
N GLU A 20 -30.26 14.37 -11.90
CA GLU A 20 -30.91 13.27 -12.63
C GLU A 20 -30.67 11.89 -12.01
N ALA A 21 -29.79 11.79 -11.00
CA ALA A 21 -29.53 10.58 -10.26
C ALA A 21 -29.33 10.88 -8.77
N SER A 22 -29.60 9.89 -7.92
CA SER A 22 -29.41 9.98 -6.47
C SER A 22 -28.94 8.63 -5.92
N VAL A 23 -28.30 8.67 -4.75
CA VAL A 23 -27.96 7.46 -3.99
C VAL A 23 -29.17 6.99 -3.22
N SER A 24 -29.52 5.70 -3.29
CA SER A 24 -30.64 5.14 -2.52
C SER A 24 -30.34 5.17 -1.02
N LYS A 25 -31.44 5.12 -0.22
CA LYS A 25 -31.29 5.05 1.24
C LYS A 25 -30.54 3.79 1.69
N GLU A 26 -30.76 2.67 1.03
CA GLU A 26 -30.08 1.40 1.32
C GLU A 26 -28.56 1.53 1.17
N ILE A 27 -28.08 2.11 0.04
CA ILE A 27 -26.65 2.35 -0.19
C ILE A 27 -26.08 3.33 0.84
N THR A 28 -26.84 4.38 1.18
CA THR A 28 -26.41 5.36 2.18
C THR A 28 -26.28 4.72 3.57
N ASP A 29 -27.23 3.89 3.98
CA ASP A 29 -27.20 3.19 5.26
C ASP A 29 -26.02 2.17 5.31
N GLN A 30 -25.73 1.49 4.19
CA GLN A 30 -24.58 0.59 4.09
C GLN A 30 -23.26 1.36 4.23
N VAL A 31 -23.07 2.44 3.50
CA VAL A 31 -21.87 3.28 3.59
C VAL A 31 -21.69 3.84 5.00
N ALA A 32 -22.77 4.27 5.65
CA ALA A 32 -22.71 4.77 7.03
C ALA A 32 -22.25 3.66 8.00
N THR A 33 -22.73 2.43 7.81
CA THR A 33 -22.31 1.25 8.59
C THR A 33 -20.81 0.96 8.36
N ASP A 34 -20.37 0.94 7.10
CA ASP A 34 -18.97 0.66 6.75
C ASP A 34 -18.02 1.73 7.31
N VAL A 35 -18.39 3.00 7.29
CA VAL A 35 -17.64 4.10 7.93
C VAL A 35 -17.60 3.93 9.46
N GLY A 36 -18.70 3.52 10.08
CA GLY A 36 -18.73 3.19 11.51
C GLY A 36 -17.77 2.05 11.85
N ASN A 37 -17.77 0.98 11.06
CA ASN A 37 -16.84 -0.14 11.21
C ASN A 37 -15.37 0.29 11.03
N ALA A 38 -15.10 1.23 10.10
CA ALA A 38 -13.78 1.79 9.91
C ALA A 38 -13.27 2.53 11.16
N LEU A 39 -14.12 3.30 11.82
CA LEU A 39 -13.80 3.95 13.09
C LEU A 39 -13.47 2.92 14.17
N ASP A 40 -14.32 1.90 14.35
CA ASP A 40 -14.10 0.84 15.32
C ASP A 40 -12.80 0.07 15.04
N LYS A 41 -12.53 -0.25 13.78
CA LYS A 41 -11.28 -0.91 13.35
C LYS A 41 -10.04 -0.11 13.73
N GLN A 42 -10.06 1.21 13.55
CA GLN A 42 -8.88 2.05 13.78
C GLN A 42 -8.70 2.45 15.24
N PHE A 43 -9.77 2.67 16.00
CA PHE A 43 -9.70 3.22 17.35
C PHE A 43 -10.01 2.23 18.47
N ASN A 44 -10.82 1.20 18.21
CA ASN A 44 -11.29 0.27 19.24
C ASN A 44 -10.69 -1.13 19.08
N SER A 45 -9.91 -1.39 18.01
CA SER A 45 -9.22 -2.67 17.84
C SER A 45 -8.13 -2.87 18.89
N LYS A 46 -8.04 -4.09 19.40
CA LYS A 46 -6.95 -4.47 20.33
C LYS A 46 -5.60 -4.37 19.61
N PRO A 47 -4.54 -4.00 20.37
CA PRO A 47 -3.17 -4.09 19.84
C PRO A 47 -2.91 -5.48 19.25
N ARG A 48 -2.20 -5.50 18.14
CA ARG A 48 -1.83 -6.77 17.49
C ARG A 48 -0.88 -7.53 18.43
N GLY A 49 -1.16 -8.82 18.62
CA GLY A 49 -0.30 -9.72 19.35
C GLY A 49 1.01 -10.01 18.60
N GLU A 50 1.54 -11.23 18.80
CA GLU A 50 2.75 -11.71 18.15
C GLU A 50 2.74 -11.49 16.63
N PHE A 51 3.95 -11.35 16.06
CA PHE A 51 4.12 -11.20 14.62
C PHE A 51 3.46 -12.36 13.86
N ARG A 52 2.80 -12.01 12.77
CA ARG A 52 2.28 -12.98 11.79
C ARG A 52 2.41 -12.38 10.40
N LEU A 53 2.86 -13.20 9.45
CA LEU A 53 2.74 -12.84 8.05
C LEU A 53 1.25 -12.85 7.64
N ARG A 54 0.80 -11.78 7.02
CA ARG A 54 -0.59 -11.57 6.57
C ARG A 54 -0.57 -10.98 5.18
N MET A 55 -1.66 -11.07 4.45
CA MET A 55 -1.76 -10.45 3.13
C MET A 55 -1.48 -8.94 3.15
N SER A 56 -1.83 -8.25 4.24
CA SER A 56 -1.58 -6.79 4.38
C SER A 56 -0.10 -6.41 4.60
N ASN A 57 0.80 -7.37 4.84
CA ASN A 57 2.23 -7.10 5.01
C ASN A 57 3.14 -8.00 4.16
N VAL A 58 2.59 -8.98 3.42
CA VAL A 58 3.34 -9.99 2.67
C VAL A 58 4.33 -9.41 1.66
N GLY A 59 4.03 -8.27 1.08
CA GLY A 59 4.88 -7.62 0.09
C GLY A 59 5.84 -6.57 0.67
N ARG A 60 5.95 -6.47 2.00
CA ARG A 60 6.96 -5.59 2.61
C ARG A 60 8.37 -6.18 2.44
N PRO A 61 9.40 -5.33 2.43
CA PRO A 61 10.78 -5.81 2.37
C PRO A 61 11.08 -6.83 3.45
N ARG A 62 11.72 -7.95 3.10
CA ARG A 62 12.05 -9.05 4.03
C ARG A 62 12.80 -8.56 5.27
N CYS A 63 13.73 -7.61 5.11
CA CYS A 63 14.46 -7.01 6.21
C CYS A 63 13.55 -6.28 7.21
N GLN A 64 12.48 -5.63 6.76
CA GLN A 64 11.50 -5.03 7.65
C GLN A 64 10.68 -6.09 8.38
N LEU A 65 10.22 -7.12 7.67
CA LEU A 65 9.47 -8.24 8.26
C LEU A 65 10.30 -9.00 9.29
N TRP A 66 11.61 -9.17 9.02
CA TRP A 66 12.54 -9.77 9.95
C TRP A 66 12.58 -9.01 11.28
N PHE A 67 12.69 -7.69 11.25
CA PHE A 67 12.63 -6.86 12.47
C PHE A 67 11.24 -6.91 13.12
N GLU A 68 10.17 -6.92 12.34
CA GLU A 68 8.81 -7.03 12.90
C GLU A 68 8.61 -8.35 13.67
N LYS A 69 9.32 -9.42 13.29
CA LYS A 69 9.32 -10.72 13.96
C LYS A 69 10.26 -10.75 15.16
N ASN A 70 11.52 -10.33 15.00
CA ASN A 70 12.60 -10.61 15.93
C ASN A 70 12.89 -9.47 16.92
N ASP A 71 12.69 -8.21 16.51
CA ASP A 71 12.98 -7.02 17.32
C ASP A 71 11.80 -6.03 17.30
N PRO A 72 10.55 -6.46 17.62
CA PRO A 72 9.36 -5.62 17.51
C PRO A 72 9.39 -4.36 18.37
N GLU A 73 10.14 -4.38 19.49
CA GLU A 73 10.33 -3.27 20.42
C GLU A 73 11.15 -2.11 19.86
N ASP A 74 12.03 -2.38 18.87
CA ASP A 74 12.86 -1.37 18.22
C ASP A 74 12.11 -0.57 17.15
N LYS A 75 10.81 -0.82 17.02
CA LYS A 75 9.94 -0.14 16.05
C LYS A 75 9.75 1.33 16.41
N THR A 76 10.18 2.21 15.53
CA THR A 76 9.85 3.64 15.64
C THR A 76 8.33 3.83 15.53
N PRO A 77 7.66 4.43 16.52
CA PRO A 77 6.24 4.70 16.44
C PRO A 77 5.87 5.58 15.24
N PHE A 78 4.75 5.27 14.61
CA PHE A 78 4.19 6.17 13.60
C PHE A 78 3.72 7.48 14.26
N PRO A 79 3.84 8.61 13.57
CA PRO A 79 3.28 9.85 14.09
C PRO A 79 1.75 9.76 14.17
N PRO A 80 1.09 10.43 15.15
CA PRO A 80 -0.35 10.30 15.40
C PRO A 80 -1.24 10.53 14.17
N HIS A 81 -0.85 11.45 13.27
CA HIS A 81 -1.61 11.69 12.03
C HIS A 81 -1.64 10.49 11.07
N PHE A 82 -0.77 9.50 11.25
CA PHE A 82 -0.79 8.28 10.44
C PHE A 82 -2.06 7.47 10.67
N LEU A 83 -2.61 7.49 11.89
CA LEU A 83 -3.90 6.87 12.20
C LEU A 83 -5.03 7.48 11.36
N MET A 84 -5.02 8.81 11.19
CA MET A 84 -5.99 9.49 10.30
C MET A 84 -5.81 9.09 8.85
N ASN A 85 -4.58 8.87 8.37
CA ASN A 85 -4.36 8.39 7.01
C ASN A 85 -4.91 6.98 6.79
N MET A 86 -4.81 6.10 7.78
CA MET A 86 -5.40 4.76 7.73
C MET A 86 -6.92 4.83 7.72
N LEU A 87 -7.53 5.61 8.62
CA LEU A 87 -8.97 5.83 8.64
C LEU A 87 -9.49 6.40 7.32
N LEU A 88 -8.80 7.41 6.76
CA LEU A 88 -9.18 7.97 5.45
C LEU A 88 -9.10 6.92 4.33
N GLY A 89 -8.19 5.94 4.43
CA GLY A 89 -8.15 4.81 3.51
C GLY A 89 -9.43 3.98 3.57
N ASP A 90 -9.80 3.54 4.76
CA ASP A 90 -11.01 2.74 4.98
C ASP A 90 -12.30 3.51 4.59
N ILE A 91 -12.37 4.82 4.87
CA ILE A 91 -13.52 5.67 4.45
C ILE A 91 -13.59 5.78 2.92
N VAL A 92 -12.47 5.97 2.24
CA VAL A 92 -12.43 6.03 0.77
C VAL A 92 -12.91 4.71 0.17
N GLU A 93 -12.51 3.58 0.72
CA GLU A 93 -12.98 2.26 0.31
C GLU A 93 -14.51 2.15 0.45
N ALA A 94 -15.05 2.44 1.63
CA ALA A 94 -16.49 2.39 1.91
C ALA A 94 -17.29 3.27 0.95
N VAL A 95 -16.87 4.53 0.75
CA VAL A 95 -17.54 5.48 -0.15
C VAL A 95 -17.43 5.03 -1.60
N PHE A 96 -16.27 4.53 -2.05
CA PHE A 96 -16.08 4.11 -3.43
C PHE A 96 -16.91 2.86 -3.76
N LYS A 97 -17.02 1.89 -2.85
CA LYS A 97 -17.97 0.76 -2.96
C LYS A 97 -19.42 1.26 -3.09
N GLY A 98 -19.80 2.27 -2.28
CA GLY A 98 -21.10 2.93 -2.40
C GLY A 98 -21.34 3.55 -3.78
N LEU A 99 -20.33 4.19 -4.38
CA LEU A 99 -20.41 4.76 -5.74
C LEU A 99 -20.52 3.66 -6.81
N LEU A 100 -19.79 2.56 -6.68
CA LEU A 100 -19.93 1.41 -7.58
C LEU A 100 -21.38 0.89 -7.57
N ARG A 101 -21.96 0.66 -6.38
CA ARG A 101 -23.37 0.24 -6.24
C ARG A 101 -24.34 1.26 -6.84
N ALA A 102 -24.16 2.54 -6.54
CA ALA A 102 -25.04 3.61 -7.04
C ALA A 102 -24.98 3.77 -8.56
N SER A 103 -23.85 3.43 -9.18
CA SER A 103 -23.67 3.41 -10.63
C SER A 103 -24.18 2.14 -11.31
N GLY A 104 -24.75 1.20 -10.56
CA GLY A 104 -25.29 -0.08 -11.06
C GLY A 104 -24.23 -1.14 -11.32
N VAL A 105 -23.00 -0.94 -10.90
CA VAL A 105 -21.92 -1.94 -11.02
C VAL A 105 -22.18 -3.06 -10.01
N GLN A 106 -22.21 -4.29 -10.48
CA GLN A 106 -22.38 -5.49 -9.64
C GLN A 106 -21.00 -6.02 -9.26
N PHE A 107 -20.77 -6.29 -7.98
CA PHE A 107 -19.55 -6.91 -7.46
C PHE A 107 -19.87 -7.70 -6.19
N GLU A 108 -18.98 -8.64 -5.84
CA GLU A 108 -18.98 -9.32 -4.54
C GLU A 108 -18.19 -8.44 -3.55
N ASP A 109 -18.73 -8.25 -2.35
CA ASP A 109 -18.05 -7.50 -1.28
C ASP A 109 -16.80 -8.19 -0.76
N ASN A 110 -16.11 -7.49 0.16
CA ASN A 110 -14.94 -8.01 0.84
C ASN A 110 -15.16 -9.40 1.43
N GLY A 111 -14.13 -10.22 1.39
CA GLY A 111 -14.17 -11.56 1.92
C GLY A 111 -12.84 -12.03 2.48
N ASN A 112 -12.94 -12.89 3.50
CA ASN A 112 -11.77 -13.50 4.09
C ASN A 112 -11.21 -14.58 3.19
N ILE A 113 -9.88 -14.63 3.07
CA ILE A 113 -9.15 -15.67 2.35
C ILE A 113 -8.10 -16.32 3.24
N THR A 114 -7.72 -17.54 2.82
CA THR A 114 -6.52 -18.21 3.28
C THR A 114 -5.73 -18.64 2.05
N LEU A 115 -4.59 -18.00 1.83
CA LEU A 115 -3.64 -18.43 0.81
C LEU A 115 -2.88 -19.64 1.34
N ASP A 116 -3.00 -20.76 0.66
CA ASP A 116 -2.24 -21.99 0.93
C ASP A 116 -0.95 -21.99 0.08
N LEU A 117 0.19 -22.10 0.76
CA LEU A 117 1.52 -22.19 0.14
C LEU A 117 2.08 -23.61 0.13
N GLY A 118 1.27 -24.61 0.51
CA GLY A 118 1.71 -25.99 0.71
C GLY A 118 2.35 -26.22 2.09
N ASP A 119 2.60 -27.49 2.42
CA ASP A 119 3.26 -27.92 3.68
C ASP A 119 2.66 -27.31 4.96
N ASN A 120 1.33 -27.12 5.01
CA ASN A 120 0.60 -26.45 6.10
C ASN A 120 0.96 -24.97 6.29
N LYS A 121 1.60 -24.32 5.32
CA LYS A 121 1.93 -22.90 5.36
C LYS A 121 0.77 -22.09 4.80
N THR A 122 0.24 -21.18 5.61
CA THR A 122 -0.92 -20.38 5.19
C THR A 122 -0.76 -18.91 5.55
N ILE A 123 -1.28 -18.03 4.68
CA ILE A 123 -1.35 -16.58 4.92
C ILE A 123 -2.82 -16.16 4.84
N LYS A 124 -3.29 -15.46 5.88
CA LYS A 124 -4.67 -14.98 5.96
C LYS A 124 -4.78 -13.52 5.53
N GLY A 125 -5.92 -13.18 4.95
CA GLY A 125 -6.23 -11.82 4.55
C GLY A 125 -7.71 -11.62 4.24
N GLU A 126 -8.05 -10.41 3.85
CA GLU A 126 -9.37 -10.00 3.43
C GLU A 126 -9.20 -9.12 2.19
N TYR A 127 -9.79 -9.52 1.07
CA TYR A 127 -9.81 -8.71 -0.17
C TYR A 127 -10.93 -7.67 -0.11
N ASP A 128 -10.80 -6.61 -0.90
CA ASP A 128 -11.78 -5.52 -0.88
C ASP A 128 -13.04 -5.85 -1.69
N LEU A 129 -12.89 -6.37 -2.91
CA LEU A 129 -14.03 -6.77 -3.77
C LEU A 129 -13.62 -7.75 -4.86
N ILE A 130 -14.64 -8.45 -5.43
CA ILE A 130 -14.49 -9.21 -6.67
C ILE A 130 -15.41 -8.59 -7.72
N LEU A 131 -14.83 -8.14 -8.83
CA LEU A 131 -15.53 -7.53 -9.95
C LEU A 131 -15.24 -8.32 -11.23
N ASP A 132 -16.31 -8.70 -11.95
CA ASP A 132 -16.20 -9.51 -13.17
C ASP A 132 -15.37 -10.81 -12.99
N GLY A 133 -15.47 -11.44 -11.80
CA GLY A 133 -14.75 -12.67 -11.46
C GLY A 133 -13.27 -12.47 -11.12
N LYS A 134 -12.81 -11.23 -10.95
CA LYS A 134 -11.43 -10.86 -10.62
C LYS A 134 -11.36 -10.13 -9.29
N VAL A 135 -10.31 -10.40 -8.53
CA VAL A 135 -10.06 -9.66 -7.28
C VAL A 135 -9.49 -8.30 -7.60
N ASP A 136 -10.16 -7.27 -7.13
CA ASP A 136 -9.72 -5.88 -7.16
C ASP A 136 -9.47 -5.35 -5.75
N ASP A 137 -8.65 -4.32 -5.67
CA ASP A 137 -8.28 -3.68 -4.42
C ASP A 137 -8.42 -2.15 -4.55
N ILE A 138 -8.96 -1.50 -3.51
CA ILE A 138 -9.23 -0.06 -3.52
C ILE A 138 -8.11 0.67 -2.75
N LYS A 139 -7.47 1.62 -3.41
CA LYS A 139 -6.37 2.40 -2.82
C LYS A 139 -6.67 3.89 -2.78
N SER A 140 -6.58 4.47 -1.58
CA SER A 140 -6.56 5.92 -1.42
C SER A 140 -5.13 6.43 -1.59
N ALA A 141 -4.90 7.25 -2.60
CA ALA A 141 -3.57 7.72 -2.96
C ALA A 141 -3.40 9.23 -2.71
N SER A 142 -2.19 9.64 -2.30
CA SER A 142 -1.81 11.05 -2.36
C SER A 142 -1.78 11.53 -3.82
N PRO A 143 -1.90 12.85 -4.10
CA PRO A 143 -1.77 13.36 -5.46
C PRO A 143 -0.47 12.91 -6.15
N TRP A 144 0.62 12.87 -5.39
CA TRP A 144 1.91 12.40 -5.93
C TRP A 144 1.85 10.92 -6.33
N SER A 145 1.37 10.04 -5.43
CA SER A 145 1.27 8.61 -5.71
C SER A 145 0.31 8.32 -6.86
N TYR A 146 -0.82 9.01 -6.92
CA TYR A 146 -1.79 8.90 -8.01
C TYR A 146 -1.17 9.22 -9.38
N ASN A 147 -0.37 10.30 -9.44
CA ASN A 147 0.21 10.78 -10.69
C ASN A 147 1.53 10.11 -11.07
N ASN A 148 2.26 9.51 -10.13
CA ASN A 148 3.61 9.00 -10.38
C ASN A 148 3.77 7.50 -10.11
N LYS A 149 3.08 6.94 -9.12
CA LYS A 149 3.18 5.53 -8.76
C LYS A 149 2.13 4.68 -9.46
N PHE A 150 0.87 5.09 -9.39
CA PHE A 150 -0.26 4.41 -10.01
C PHE A 150 -0.55 4.89 -11.43
N VAL A 151 0.48 5.16 -12.25
CA VAL A 151 0.29 5.53 -13.65
C VAL A 151 -0.19 4.33 -14.45
N ASN A 152 0.49 3.22 -14.30
CA ASN A 152 0.18 1.92 -14.88
C ASN A 152 0.92 0.82 -14.09
N LEU A 153 0.74 -0.44 -14.47
CA LEU A 153 1.38 -1.58 -13.83
C LEU A 153 2.92 -1.49 -13.86
N GLU A 154 3.50 -1.10 -14.99
CA GLU A 154 4.97 -1.02 -15.13
C GLU A 154 5.60 0.01 -14.18
N THR A 155 4.94 1.14 -14.01
CA THR A 155 5.38 2.17 -13.06
C THR A 155 5.27 1.68 -11.63
N LEU A 156 4.22 0.92 -11.32
CA LEU A 156 4.02 0.33 -9.99
C LEU A 156 5.09 -0.73 -9.69
N LYS A 157 5.42 -1.61 -10.64
CA LYS A 157 6.49 -2.62 -10.50
C LYS A 157 7.84 -2.00 -10.13
N GLN A 158 8.17 -0.82 -10.66
CA GLN A 158 9.43 -0.14 -10.40
C GLN A 158 9.57 0.42 -8.98
N GLY A 159 8.46 0.56 -8.24
CA GLY A 159 8.46 1.22 -6.93
C GLY A 159 7.43 0.68 -5.95
N ASP A 160 7.17 -0.62 -5.96
CA ASP A 160 6.19 -1.25 -5.06
C ASP A 160 6.75 -1.51 -3.65
N SER A 161 7.21 -0.45 -3.00
CA SER A 161 7.74 -0.49 -1.63
C SER A 161 6.72 -0.88 -0.56
N PHE A 162 5.43 -0.91 -0.90
CA PHE A 162 4.35 -1.29 0.03
C PHE A 162 3.82 -2.69 -0.21
N GLY A 163 4.23 -3.34 -1.32
CA GLY A 163 3.84 -4.70 -1.65
C GLY A 163 2.39 -4.84 -2.14
N TYR A 164 1.91 -3.88 -2.93
CA TYR A 164 0.56 -3.92 -3.51
C TYR A 164 0.40 -5.09 -4.48
N ILE A 165 1.46 -5.41 -5.24
CA ILE A 165 1.46 -6.52 -6.20
C ILE A 165 1.34 -7.88 -5.48
N PRO A 166 2.22 -8.24 -4.52
CA PRO A 166 2.08 -9.48 -3.77
C PRO A 166 0.76 -9.57 -3.00
N GLN A 167 0.25 -8.46 -2.47
CA GLN A 167 -1.03 -8.41 -1.79
C GLN A 167 -2.18 -8.80 -2.73
N LEU A 168 -2.28 -8.17 -3.91
CA LEU A 168 -3.35 -8.42 -4.87
C LEU A 168 -3.31 -9.85 -5.43
N VAL A 169 -2.12 -10.33 -5.82
CA VAL A 169 -1.92 -11.71 -6.31
C VAL A 169 -2.28 -12.73 -5.25
N GLY A 170 -1.83 -12.52 -4.02
CA GLY A 170 -2.15 -13.42 -2.91
C GLY A 170 -3.64 -13.43 -2.57
N TYR A 171 -4.33 -12.29 -2.65
CA TYR A 171 -5.78 -12.25 -2.52
C TYR A 171 -6.49 -13.03 -3.62
N ALA A 172 -6.10 -12.81 -4.88
CA ALA A 172 -6.69 -13.50 -6.03
C ALA A 172 -6.50 -15.02 -5.91
N LYS A 173 -5.29 -15.46 -5.61
CA LYS A 173 -4.98 -16.90 -5.42
C LYS A 173 -5.74 -17.50 -4.24
N GLY A 174 -5.80 -16.81 -3.10
CA GLY A 174 -6.52 -17.27 -1.91
C GLY A 174 -8.04 -17.30 -2.08
N ALA A 175 -8.59 -16.50 -2.99
CA ALA A 175 -10.01 -16.47 -3.36
C ALA A 175 -10.35 -17.43 -4.51
N ASP A 176 -9.37 -18.12 -5.12
CA ASP A 176 -9.52 -18.91 -6.35
C ASP A 176 -10.17 -18.08 -7.49
N LYS A 177 -9.64 -16.89 -7.70
CA LYS A 177 -10.07 -15.93 -8.72
C LYS A 177 -8.89 -15.40 -9.50
N ASP A 178 -9.18 -14.75 -10.62
CA ASP A 178 -8.18 -14.03 -11.41
C ASP A 178 -7.75 -12.72 -10.74
N VAL A 179 -6.55 -12.25 -11.10
CA VAL A 179 -6.05 -10.93 -10.72
C VAL A 179 -6.75 -9.88 -11.57
N GLY A 180 -7.37 -8.90 -10.91
CA GLY A 180 -7.99 -7.74 -11.55
C GLY A 180 -7.09 -6.52 -11.60
N GLY A 181 -7.20 -5.63 -10.62
CA GLY A 181 -6.40 -4.42 -10.55
C GLY A 181 -6.66 -3.56 -9.31
N TRP A 182 -6.26 -2.31 -9.43
CA TRP A 182 -6.47 -1.33 -8.35
C TRP A 182 -7.41 -0.21 -8.79
N TRP A 183 -8.43 0.02 -7.98
CA TRP A 183 -9.22 1.24 -8.01
C TRP A 183 -8.49 2.29 -7.18
N VAL A 184 -7.92 3.29 -7.83
CA VAL A 184 -7.07 4.29 -7.19
C VAL A 184 -7.81 5.61 -7.10
N VAL A 185 -8.10 6.06 -5.87
CA VAL A 185 -8.76 7.34 -5.60
C VAL A 185 -7.74 8.36 -5.12
N ASN A 186 -7.63 9.49 -5.80
CA ASN A 186 -6.81 10.62 -5.42
C ASN A 186 -7.49 11.39 -4.29
N LYS A 187 -7.02 11.21 -3.05
CA LYS A 187 -7.61 11.87 -1.87
C LYS A 187 -7.44 13.38 -1.80
N GLY A 188 -6.66 13.98 -2.69
CA GLY A 188 -6.49 15.43 -2.79
C GLY A 188 -7.42 16.09 -3.81
N THR A 189 -7.90 15.35 -4.83
CA THR A 189 -8.72 15.90 -5.93
C THR A 189 -10.06 15.20 -6.12
N GLY A 190 -10.26 14.02 -5.52
CA GLY A 190 -11.44 13.19 -5.76
C GLY A 190 -11.45 12.44 -7.09
N GLN A 191 -10.43 12.62 -7.93
CA GLN A 191 -10.28 11.84 -9.17
C GLN A 191 -10.03 10.37 -8.85
N PHE A 192 -10.49 9.48 -9.69
CA PHE A 192 -10.20 8.05 -9.58
C PHE A 192 -9.89 7.45 -10.95
N LYS A 193 -9.24 6.30 -10.93
CA LYS A 193 -8.92 5.50 -12.12
C LYS A 193 -8.76 4.04 -11.75
N TYR A 194 -8.86 3.17 -12.73
CA TYR A 194 -8.48 1.77 -12.64
C TYR A 194 -7.05 1.57 -13.17
N VAL A 195 -6.26 0.77 -12.49
CA VAL A 195 -4.94 0.30 -12.95
C VAL A 195 -5.01 -1.21 -13.09
N ASN A 196 -5.03 -1.68 -14.33
CA ASN A 196 -5.16 -3.10 -14.66
C ASN A 196 -3.89 -3.87 -14.27
N ALA A 197 -4.06 -5.01 -13.61
CA ALA A 197 -3.01 -5.90 -13.14
C ALA A 197 -3.05 -7.30 -13.77
N SER A 198 -3.97 -7.58 -14.69
CA SER A 198 -4.19 -8.92 -15.25
C SER A 198 -3.00 -9.52 -16.02
N SER A 199 -1.98 -8.71 -16.34
CA SER A 199 -0.75 -9.18 -17.00
C SER A 199 0.39 -9.49 -16.02
N ILE A 200 0.12 -9.51 -14.71
CA ILE A 200 1.11 -9.92 -13.71
C ILE A 200 1.37 -11.42 -13.85
N ASP A 201 2.65 -11.81 -13.83
CA ASP A 201 3.03 -13.20 -13.64
C ASP A 201 2.77 -13.61 -12.18
N SER A 202 1.61 -14.23 -11.95
CA SER A 202 1.19 -14.63 -10.62
C SER A 202 2.07 -15.75 -10.03
N GLU A 203 2.66 -16.59 -10.87
CA GLU A 203 3.53 -17.68 -10.41
C GLU A 203 4.84 -17.13 -9.83
N GLU A 204 5.48 -16.18 -10.54
CA GLU A 204 6.66 -15.48 -10.05
C GLU A 204 6.39 -14.81 -8.69
N VAL A 205 5.28 -14.07 -8.58
CA VAL A 205 4.91 -13.37 -7.34
C VAL A 205 4.62 -14.34 -6.19
N LEU A 206 3.95 -15.48 -6.46
CA LEU A 206 3.67 -16.51 -5.44
C LEU A 206 4.95 -17.20 -4.96
N ASN A 207 5.93 -17.40 -5.84
CA ASN A 207 7.24 -17.90 -5.46
C ASN A 207 7.95 -16.93 -4.51
N ASP A 208 7.94 -15.62 -4.81
CA ASP A 208 8.50 -14.59 -3.93
C ASP A 208 7.80 -14.52 -2.56
N ILE A 209 6.48 -14.70 -2.53
CA ILE A 209 5.71 -14.81 -1.28
C ILE A 209 6.16 -16.04 -0.48
N THR A 210 6.29 -17.17 -1.13
CA THR A 210 6.72 -18.44 -0.51
C THR A 210 8.13 -18.34 0.04
N ASP A 211 9.06 -17.75 -0.72
CA ASP A 211 10.43 -17.51 -0.29
C ASP A 211 10.50 -16.56 0.90
N THR A 212 9.66 -15.54 0.91
CA THR A 212 9.55 -14.60 2.06
C THR A 212 9.01 -15.32 3.29
N TYR A 213 8.00 -16.17 3.13
CA TYR A 213 7.47 -16.99 4.21
C TYR A 213 8.56 -17.90 4.79
N ASN A 214 9.27 -18.63 3.93
CA ASN A 214 10.34 -19.54 4.33
C ASN A 214 11.50 -18.83 5.03
N TYR A 215 11.93 -17.68 4.51
CA TYR A 215 12.97 -16.84 5.13
C TYR A 215 12.61 -16.49 6.58
N LEU A 216 11.36 -16.16 6.84
CA LEU A 216 10.90 -15.81 8.19
C LEU A 216 10.73 -17.02 9.09
N GLU A 217 10.22 -18.14 8.59
CA GLU A 217 9.97 -19.33 9.40
C GLU A 217 11.24 -20.12 9.73
N ASN A 218 12.23 -20.11 8.85
CA ASN A 218 13.51 -20.77 9.08
C ASN A 218 14.49 -19.97 9.95
N ASP A 219 14.05 -18.83 10.48
CA ASP A 219 14.88 -17.94 11.29
C ASP A 219 16.22 -17.58 10.60
N GLU A 220 16.16 -17.33 9.29
CA GLU A 220 17.33 -16.93 8.52
C GLU A 220 17.97 -15.66 9.08
N PRO A 221 19.29 -15.51 8.98
CA PRO A 221 19.97 -14.34 9.51
C PRO A 221 19.50 -13.06 8.84
N PHE A 222 19.58 -11.94 9.56
CA PHE A 222 19.23 -10.64 9.03
C PHE A 222 20.06 -10.27 7.82
N GLU A 223 19.37 -9.90 6.74
CA GLU A 223 19.98 -9.31 5.54
C GLU A 223 19.30 -7.99 5.17
N ARG A 224 20.09 -6.98 4.81
CA ARG A 224 19.53 -5.73 4.28
C ARG A 224 19.00 -5.95 2.87
N CYS A 225 17.79 -5.47 2.61
CA CYS A 225 17.21 -5.51 1.26
C CYS A 225 17.73 -4.40 0.35
N TYR A 226 18.26 -3.31 0.91
CA TYR A 226 18.65 -2.12 0.15
C TYR A 226 19.96 -1.54 0.67
N GLU A 227 20.78 -1.03 -0.27
CA GLU A 227 21.98 -0.28 0.03
C GLU A 227 21.70 1.23 0.04
N ALA A 228 22.55 1.98 0.77
CA ALA A 228 22.50 3.43 0.74
C ALA A 228 22.89 3.98 -0.64
N VAL A 229 22.13 4.96 -1.14
CA VAL A 229 22.36 5.56 -2.45
C VAL A 229 23.15 6.86 -2.36
N ASN A 230 23.94 7.18 -3.38
CA ASN A 230 24.66 8.44 -3.47
C ASN A 230 23.66 9.60 -3.62
N GLU A 231 23.82 10.64 -2.81
CA GLU A 231 23.08 11.88 -3.03
C GLU A 231 23.63 12.60 -4.26
N THR A 232 22.71 13.11 -5.08
CA THR A 232 23.06 13.95 -6.23
C THR A 232 22.38 15.31 -6.11
N PHE A 233 23.09 16.37 -6.54
CA PHE A 233 22.55 17.71 -6.64
C PHE A 233 22.98 18.30 -7.99
N TYR A 234 21.99 18.74 -8.80
CA TYR A 234 22.23 19.13 -10.21
C TYR A 234 23.02 18.09 -11.01
N LYS A 235 22.67 16.80 -10.84
CA LYS A 235 23.31 15.65 -11.48
C LYS A 235 24.77 15.35 -11.01
N ALA A 236 25.36 16.17 -10.17
CA ALA A 236 26.68 15.93 -9.57
C ALA A 236 26.52 15.14 -8.25
N ARG A 237 27.45 14.21 -7.98
CA ARG A 237 27.53 13.53 -6.68
C ARG A 237 28.02 14.50 -5.62
N THR A 238 27.35 14.54 -4.47
CA THR A 238 27.71 15.41 -3.33
C THR A 238 28.77 14.77 -2.42
N GLY A 239 29.02 13.48 -2.59
CA GLY A 239 29.80 12.67 -1.65
C GLY A 239 28.96 12.09 -0.50
N ASN A 240 27.78 12.62 -0.23
CA ASN A 240 26.88 12.10 0.78
C ASN A 240 26.19 10.80 0.31
N LYS A 241 25.84 9.94 1.27
CA LYS A 241 24.97 8.78 1.02
C LYS A 241 23.71 8.89 1.87
N LYS A 242 22.57 8.59 1.28
CA LYS A 242 21.26 8.63 1.92
C LYS A 242 20.50 7.32 1.75
N LEU A 243 19.46 7.12 2.54
CA LEU A 243 18.57 5.99 2.37
C LEU A 243 17.82 6.04 1.05
N THR A 244 17.43 4.87 0.54
CA THR A 244 16.43 4.74 -0.52
C THR A 244 15.04 5.13 0.00
N ILE A 245 14.07 5.29 -0.89
CA ILE A 245 12.69 5.63 -0.52
C ILE A 245 12.09 4.53 0.37
N GLU A 246 12.34 3.27 0.05
CA GLU A 246 11.86 2.10 0.79
C GLU A 246 12.33 2.12 2.25
N CYS A 247 13.61 2.38 2.45
CA CYS A 247 14.19 2.50 3.79
C CYS A 247 13.69 3.76 4.52
N GLY A 248 13.43 4.86 3.82
CA GLY A 248 12.92 6.10 4.41
C GLY A 248 11.57 5.91 5.11
N PHE A 249 10.71 5.03 4.59
CA PHE A 249 9.41 4.69 5.20
C PHE A 249 9.48 3.53 6.20
N CYS A 250 10.64 2.89 6.38
CA CYS A 250 10.79 1.75 7.28
C CYS A 250 10.81 2.21 8.75
N SER A 251 9.96 1.63 9.59
CA SER A 251 9.92 1.92 11.02
C SER A 251 11.16 1.44 11.78
N TYR A 252 11.99 0.61 11.16
CA TYR A 252 13.22 0.07 11.75
C TYR A 252 14.49 0.70 11.18
N LYS A 253 14.38 1.80 10.43
CA LYS A 253 15.53 2.42 9.77
C LYS A 253 16.68 2.77 10.73
N HIS A 254 16.38 3.22 11.94
CA HIS A 254 17.40 3.56 12.95
C HIS A 254 18.07 2.32 13.54
N LYS A 255 17.36 1.21 13.69
CA LYS A 255 17.94 -0.08 14.10
C LYS A 255 18.80 -0.66 12.98
N CYS A 256 18.31 -0.64 11.74
CA CYS A 256 19.01 -1.13 10.56
C CYS A 256 20.27 -0.30 10.25
N TRP A 257 20.24 1.00 10.50
CA TRP A 257 21.31 1.96 10.22
C TRP A 257 21.65 2.76 11.49
N PRO A 258 22.45 2.24 12.43
CA PRO A 258 22.72 2.88 13.71
C PRO A 258 23.37 4.26 13.63
N THR A 259 24.06 4.56 12.52
CA THR A 259 24.71 5.88 12.28
C THR A 259 23.83 6.86 11.51
N LEU A 260 22.55 6.53 11.30
CA LEU A 260 21.61 7.33 10.51
C LEU A 260 21.37 8.72 11.14
N GLN A 261 21.47 9.75 10.31
CA GLN A 261 21.15 11.13 10.68
C GLN A 261 19.97 11.63 9.87
N THR A 262 18.84 11.86 10.56
CA THR A 262 17.61 12.41 9.96
C THR A 262 17.60 13.94 10.15
N ILE A 263 18.03 14.67 9.15
CA ILE A 263 18.24 16.12 9.21
C ILE A 263 17.73 16.82 7.94
N PRO A 264 17.52 18.14 7.96
CA PRO A 264 17.23 18.92 6.76
C PRO A 264 18.31 18.74 5.69
N SER A 265 17.89 18.61 4.42
CA SER A 265 18.80 18.43 3.29
C SER A 265 19.96 19.40 3.32
N LEU A 266 21.18 18.88 3.23
CA LEU A 266 22.42 19.69 3.22
C LEU A 266 22.59 20.45 1.91
N VAL A 267 21.96 19.98 0.82
CA VAL A 267 22.15 20.53 -0.51
C VAL A 267 20.93 21.31 -1.05
N SER A 268 19.74 21.11 -0.48
CA SER A 268 18.53 21.80 -0.93
C SER A 268 18.61 23.30 -0.68
N LYS A 269 18.24 24.09 -1.69
CA LYS A 269 18.09 25.56 -1.61
C LYS A 269 16.64 26.00 -1.34
N ALA A 270 15.73 25.07 -1.10
CA ALA A 270 14.34 25.37 -0.77
C ALA A 270 14.26 26.16 0.56
N LYS A 271 13.28 27.07 0.68
CA LYS A 271 13.01 27.80 1.92
C LYS A 271 12.74 26.85 3.08
N GLU A 272 11.91 25.83 2.83
CA GLU A 272 11.70 24.71 3.73
C GLU A 272 12.44 23.49 3.13
N LYS A 273 13.56 23.15 3.74
CA LYS A 273 14.39 22.04 3.27
C LYS A 273 13.72 20.71 3.58
N PRO A 274 13.64 19.78 2.62
CA PRO A 274 13.14 18.44 2.91
C PRO A 274 14.03 17.74 3.92
N ILE A 275 13.44 16.92 4.78
CA ILE A 275 14.18 16.05 5.70
C ILE A 275 14.75 14.89 4.90
N VAL A 276 16.01 14.56 5.15
CA VAL A 276 16.76 13.49 4.48
C VAL A 276 17.41 12.60 5.52
N ASP A 277 17.37 11.30 5.26
CA ASP A 277 17.99 10.27 6.08
C ASP A 277 19.41 9.98 5.53
N TYR A 278 20.42 10.59 6.12
CA TYR A 278 21.83 10.43 5.74
C TYR A 278 22.49 9.26 6.45
N VAL A 279 23.08 8.35 5.70
CA VAL A 279 23.92 7.25 6.20
C VAL A 279 25.39 7.67 6.30
N HIS A 280 25.80 8.56 5.39
CA HIS A 280 27.13 9.13 5.37
C HIS A 280 27.06 10.58 4.89
N ILE A 281 27.75 11.45 5.61
CA ILE A 281 27.95 12.85 5.22
C ILE A 281 29.44 13.03 4.90
N ALA A 282 29.74 13.43 3.66
CA ALA A 282 31.10 13.73 3.26
C ALA A 282 31.63 14.90 4.10
N LYS A 283 32.83 14.77 4.64
CA LYS A 283 33.53 15.90 5.23
C LYS A 283 33.75 16.92 4.10
N GLU A 284 33.35 18.17 4.30
CA GLU A 284 33.74 19.23 3.39
C GLU A 284 35.26 19.16 3.23
N ALA A 285 35.73 19.08 1.98
CA ALA A 285 37.14 19.26 1.70
C ALA A 285 37.48 20.68 2.15
N ALA A 286 38.26 20.78 3.20
CA ALA A 286 38.72 22.04 3.78
C ALA A 286 39.50 22.88 2.77
#